data_1b31bdbd468ce5d8429ba19bd1b240f6
#
_entry.id   1b31bdbd468ce5d8429ba19bd1b240f6
#
_cell.length_a   1.000
_cell.length_b   1.000
_cell.length_c   1.000
_cell.angle_alpha   90.00
_cell.angle_beta   90.00
_cell.angle_gamma   90.00
#
_symmetry.space_group_name_H-M   'P 1'
#
loop_
_entity.id
_entity.type
_entity.pdbx_description
1 polymer ?
#
loop_
_entity_poly.entity_id
_entity_poly.type
_entity_poly.pdbx_seq_one_letter_code
_entity_poly.pdbx_strand_id
1 'polypeptide(L)'
;QHIDAVQSLLDRYEIDAPETLSTPGVFQDPHLQDLFDSLVEAGSQSPVDALLVGATIEDVDIADLEELLEDIDNSDITMIFDSLIAGSENHMRAFIRQLDREGEVYEPQYITEARYLEIL
;
A
#
# COMPACT_ATOMS: atom_id res chain seq x y z
N GLN A 1 -0.54 -11.51 -4.12
CA GLN A 1 0.11 -11.06 -5.37
C GLN A 1 1.35 -10.21 -5.10
N HIS A 2 1.23 -9.17 -4.26
CA HIS A 2 2.37 -8.32 -3.93
C HIS A 2 3.47 -9.09 -3.18
N ILE A 3 3.08 -9.93 -2.24
CA ILE A 3 4.03 -10.78 -1.49
C ILE A 3 4.77 -11.71 -2.45
N ASP A 4 4.06 -12.34 -3.38
CA ASP A 4 4.66 -13.26 -4.36
C ASP A 4 5.64 -12.53 -5.28
N ALA A 5 5.31 -11.31 -5.72
CA ALA A 5 6.18 -10.50 -6.56
C ALA A 5 7.47 -10.11 -5.82
N VAL A 6 7.34 -9.69 -4.56
CA VAL A 6 8.49 -9.33 -3.72
C VAL A 6 9.34 -10.58 -3.42
N GLN A 7 8.70 -11.71 -3.11
CA GLN A 7 9.42 -12.95 -2.87
C GLN A 7 10.23 -13.39 -4.09
N SER A 8 9.67 -13.23 -5.29
CA SER A 8 10.38 -13.53 -6.55
C SER A 8 11.62 -12.66 -6.72
N LEU A 9 11.55 -11.38 -6.34
CA LEU A 9 12.73 -10.51 -6.37
C LEU A 9 13.78 -10.94 -5.36
N LEU A 10 13.37 -11.26 -4.13
CA LEU A 10 14.28 -11.72 -3.08
C LEU A 10 15.00 -13.00 -3.52
N ASP A 11 14.27 -13.94 -4.09
CA ASP A 11 14.84 -15.20 -4.59
C ASP A 11 15.85 -14.96 -5.73
N ARG A 12 15.51 -14.04 -6.66
CA ARG A 12 16.38 -13.73 -7.80
C ARG A 12 17.71 -13.12 -7.36
N TYR A 13 17.70 -12.29 -6.33
CA TYR A 13 18.90 -11.63 -5.82
C TYR A 13 19.49 -12.33 -4.58
N GLU A 14 19.00 -13.53 -4.26
CA GLU A 14 19.49 -14.36 -3.16
C GLU A 14 19.45 -13.63 -1.81
N ILE A 15 18.36 -12.92 -1.56
CA ILE A 15 18.13 -12.20 -0.30
C ILE A 15 17.09 -12.95 0.53
N ASP A 16 17.41 -13.21 1.80
CA ASP A 16 16.50 -13.89 2.71
C ASP A 16 15.35 -12.97 3.15
N ALA A 17 14.13 -13.49 3.08
CA ALA A 17 12.96 -12.79 3.59
C ALA A 17 12.89 -12.89 5.13
N PRO A 18 12.31 -11.85 5.81
CA PRO A 18 12.08 -11.95 7.25
C PRO A 18 11.12 -13.10 7.60
N GLU A 19 11.31 -13.71 8.75
CA GLU A 19 10.45 -14.81 9.22
C GLU A 19 8.99 -14.36 9.40
N THR A 20 8.78 -13.09 9.70
CA THR A 20 7.45 -12.50 9.88
C THR A 20 6.66 -12.34 8.59
N LEU A 21 7.29 -12.51 7.43
CA LEU A 21 6.65 -12.30 6.12
C LEU A 21 5.39 -13.14 5.92
N SER A 22 5.37 -14.36 6.44
CA SER A 22 4.23 -15.28 6.29
C SER A 22 3.20 -15.20 7.41
N THR A 23 3.41 -14.35 8.41
CA THR A 23 2.49 -14.19 9.55
C THR A 23 1.71 -12.89 9.41
N PRO A 24 0.41 -12.93 9.05
CA PRO A 24 -0.38 -11.71 8.87
C PRO A 24 -0.38 -10.82 10.12
N GLY A 25 -0.18 -9.53 9.93
CA GLY A 25 -0.24 -8.54 11.00
C GLY A 25 0.96 -8.49 11.92
N VAL A 26 2.03 -9.24 11.61
CA VAL A 26 3.26 -9.25 12.39
C VAL A 26 4.41 -8.68 11.56
N PHE A 27 5.06 -7.65 12.08
CA PHE A 27 6.16 -6.95 11.44
C PHE A 27 7.39 -6.93 12.34
N GLN A 28 8.59 -7.00 11.74
CA GLN A 28 9.84 -6.88 12.49
C GLN A 28 10.13 -5.44 12.89
N ASP A 29 9.77 -4.48 12.02
CA ASP A 29 9.99 -3.06 12.29
C ASP A 29 8.94 -2.57 13.31
N PRO A 30 9.37 -2.04 14.48
CA PRO A 30 8.43 -1.54 15.49
C PRO A 30 7.54 -0.40 14.98
N HIS A 31 8.03 0.45 14.08
CA HIS A 31 7.24 1.54 13.52
C HIS A 31 6.12 1.00 12.62
N LEU A 32 6.41 -0.02 11.82
CA LEU A 32 5.39 -0.67 10.99
C LEU A 32 4.37 -1.41 11.84
N GLN A 33 4.81 -2.06 12.93
CA GLN A 33 3.89 -2.74 13.86
C GLN A 33 2.96 -1.75 14.53
N ASP A 34 3.48 -0.61 15.01
CA ASP A 34 2.68 0.42 15.65
C ASP A 34 1.69 1.04 14.66
N LEU A 35 2.11 1.30 13.43
CA LEU A 35 1.23 1.83 12.38
C LEU A 35 0.11 0.83 12.08
N PHE A 36 0.43 -0.45 11.91
CA PHE A 36 -0.56 -1.49 11.66
C PHE A 36 -1.59 -1.55 12.79
N ASP A 37 -1.12 -1.59 14.05
CA ASP A 37 -2.01 -1.68 15.21
C ASP A 37 -2.93 -0.47 15.30
N SER A 38 -2.41 0.73 15.05
CA SER A 38 -3.18 1.97 15.06
C SER A 38 -4.25 1.98 13.96
N LEU A 39 -3.89 1.53 12.76
CA LEU A 39 -4.82 1.49 11.63
C LEU A 39 -5.92 0.44 11.83
N VAL A 40 -5.57 -0.71 12.40
CA VAL A 40 -6.57 -1.74 12.73
C VAL A 40 -7.55 -1.22 13.78
N GLU A 41 -7.06 -0.54 14.82
CA GLU A 41 -7.91 0.05 15.83
C GLU A 41 -8.85 1.10 15.22
N ALA A 42 -8.32 2.01 14.41
CA ALA A 42 -9.10 3.04 13.72
C ALA A 42 -10.17 2.41 12.81
N GLY A 43 -9.78 1.41 12.03
CA GLY A 43 -10.68 0.74 11.08
C GLY A 43 -11.75 -0.12 11.73
N SER A 44 -11.57 -0.49 13.02
CA SER A 44 -12.56 -1.31 13.75
C SER A 44 -13.77 -0.53 14.25
N GLN A 45 -13.75 0.81 14.15
CA GLN A 45 -14.83 1.67 14.68
C GLN A 45 -16.10 1.59 13.84
N SER A 46 -15.98 1.51 12.52
CA SER A 46 -17.13 1.40 11.61
C SER A 46 -16.68 0.91 10.22
N PRO A 47 -17.61 0.44 9.36
CA PRO A 47 -17.28 0.12 7.97
C PRO A 47 -16.70 1.32 7.19
N VAL A 48 -17.20 2.52 7.42
CA VAL A 48 -16.65 3.73 6.79
C VAL A 48 -15.23 3.98 7.24
N ASP A 49 -14.96 3.87 8.53
CA ASP A 49 -13.59 4.02 9.05
C ASP A 49 -12.65 2.97 8.47
N ALA A 50 -13.11 1.74 8.28
CA ALA A 50 -12.32 0.69 7.64
C ALA A 50 -11.98 1.04 6.19
N LEU A 51 -12.92 1.61 5.44
CA LEU A 51 -12.70 2.06 4.07
C LEU A 51 -11.71 3.23 4.00
N LEU A 52 -11.83 4.19 4.93
CA LEU A 52 -10.89 5.31 5.02
C LEU A 52 -9.47 4.84 5.35
N VAL A 53 -9.34 3.88 6.25
CA VAL A 53 -8.05 3.25 6.57
C VAL A 53 -7.49 2.54 5.35
N GLY A 54 -8.32 1.77 4.63
CA GLY A 54 -7.89 1.10 3.40
C GLY A 54 -7.35 2.08 2.37
N ALA A 55 -8.07 3.17 2.11
CA ALA A 55 -7.62 4.22 1.20
C ALA A 55 -6.31 4.86 1.67
N THR A 56 -6.15 5.09 2.96
CA THR A 56 -4.92 5.63 3.55
C THR A 56 -3.74 4.70 3.34
N ILE A 57 -3.93 3.41 3.52
CA ILE A 57 -2.88 2.41 3.28
C ILE A 57 -2.41 2.45 1.83
N GLU A 58 -3.33 2.50 0.88
CA GLU A 58 -2.98 2.58 -0.54
C GLU A 58 -2.28 3.89 -0.89
N ASP A 59 -2.71 4.99 -0.29
CA ASP A 59 -2.06 6.31 -0.42
C ASP A 59 -0.59 6.24 0.01
N VAL A 60 -0.32 5.69 1.19
CA VAL A 60 1.04 5.48 1.69
C VAL A 60 1.85 4.58 0.76
N ASP A 61 1.28 3.45 0.33
CA ASP A 61 1.95 2.49 -0.53
C ASP A 61 2.39 3.13 -1.85
N ILE A 62 1.49 3.88 -2.48
CA ILE A 62 1.79 4.54 -3.75
C ILE A 62 2.89 5.58 -3.56
N ALA A 63 2.79 6.42 -2.52
CA ALA A 63 3.79 7.44 -2.24
C ALA A 63 5.17 6.82 -1.99
N ASP A 64 5.24 5.77 -1.18
CA ASP A 64 6.49 5.11 -0.83
C ASP A 64 7.10 4.39 -2.03
N LEU A 65 6.30 3.69 -2.82
CA LEU A 65 6.80 2.99 -4.00
C LEU A 65 7.30 3.97 -5.06
N GLU A 66 6.60 5.08 -5.27
CA GLU A 66 7.04 6.10 -6.22
C GLU A 66 8.33 6.77 -5.77
N GLU A 67 8.48 7.04 -4.48
CA GLU A 67 9.71 7.59 -3.92
C GLU A 67 10.89 6.63 -4.09
N LEU A 68 10.69 5.35 -3.81
CA LEU A 68 11.72 4.33 -3.99
C LEU A 68 12.14 4.18 -5.44
N LEU A 69 11.20 4.31 -6.38
CA LEU A 69 11.50 4.21 -7.82
C LEU A 69 12.44 5.30 -8.32
N GLU A 70 12.45 6.47 -7.69
CA GLU A 70 13.32 7.57 -8.09
C GLU A 70 14.81 7.19 -8.05
N ASP A 71 15.18 6.28 -7.14
CA ASP A 71 16.56 5.84 -6.92
C ASP A 71 16.90 4.50 -7.58
N ILE A 72 15.94 3.90 -8.30
CA ILE A 72 16.12 2.57 -8.90
C ILE A 72 16.37 2.70 -10.40
N ASP A 73 17.47 2.09 -10.86
CA ASP A 73 17.83 2.01 -12.28
C ASP A 73 17.78 0.57 -12.85
N ASN A 74 17.48 -0.42 -12.00
CA ASN A 74 17.35 -1.81 -12.41
C ASN A 74 15.96 -2.06 -13.01
N SER A 75 15.92 -2.49 -14.29
CA SER A 75 14.66 -2.65 -15.02
C SER A 75 13.76 -3.75 -14.45
N ASP A 76 14.32 -4.81 -13.87
CA ASP A 76 13.53 -5.87 -13.22
C ASP A 76 12.78 -5.34 -12.01
N ILE A 77 13.46 -4.56 -11.19
CA ILE A 77 12.89 -3.97 -9.98
C ILE A 77 11.85 -2.93 -10.37
N THR A 78 12.15 -2.06 -11.34
CA THR A 78 11.20 -1.06 -11.84
C THR A 78 9.91 -1.71 -12.33
N MET A 79 10.01 -2.79 -13.10
CA MET A 79 8.84 -3.50 -13.62
C MET A 79 7.95 -4.04 -12.50
N ILE A 80 8.54 -4.62 -11.46
CA ILE A 80 7.80 -5.15 -10.32
C ILE A 80 7.16 -4.02 -9.52
N PHE A 81 7.88 -2.93 -9.27
CA PHE A 81 7.34 -1.77 -8.55
C PHE A 81 6.20 -1.11 -9.32
N ASP A 82 6.32 -0.98 -10.64
CA ASP A 82 5.23 -0.47 -11.47
C ASP A 82 3.98 -1.35 -11.34
N SER A 83 4.14 -2.68 -11.29
CA SER A 83 3.03 -3.61 -11.07
C SER A 83 2.41 -3.46 -9.69
N LEU A 84 3.23 -3.25 -8.66
CA LEU A 84 2.75 -3.02 -7.29
C LEU A 84 1.96 -1.71 -7.20
N ILE A 85 2.46 -0.66 -7.82
CA ILE A 85 1.78 0.64 -7.88
C ILE A 85 0.43 0.50 -8.59
N ALA A 86 0.39 -0.18 -9.74
CA ALA A 86 -0.85 -0.41 -10.48
C ALA A 86 -1.88 -1.18 -9.64
N GLY A 87 -1.43 -2.17 -8.87
CA GLY A 87 -2.29 -2.90 -7.94
C GLY A 87 -2.85 -1.99 -6.85
N SER A 88 -2.00 -1.17 -6.24
CA SER A 88 -2.43 -0.21 -5.22
C SER A 88 -3.39 0.85 -5.78
N GLU A 89 -3.17 1.31 -6.99
CA GLU A 89 -4.11 2.21 -7.68
C GLU A 89 -5.48 1.56 -7.86
N ASN A 90 -5.52 0.29 -8.25
CA ASN A 90 -6.78 -0.45 -8.39
C ASN A 90 -7.51 -0.61 -7.05
N HIS A 91 -6.77 -0.91 -5.99
CA HIS A 91 -7.33 -1.03 -4.65
C HIS A 91 -7.87 0.32 -4.17
N MET A 92 -7.14 1.40 -4.40
CA MET A 92 -7.59 2.74 -4.04
C MET A 92 -8.91 3.08 -4.73
N ARG A 93 -9.00 2.84 -6.05
CA ARG A 93 -10.25 3.07 -6.79
C ARG A 93 -11.43 2.28 -6.20
N ALA A 94 -11.19 1.05 -5.76
CA ALA A 94 -12.22 0.22 -5.14
C ALA A 94 -12.70 0.82 -3.81
N PHE A 95 -11.77 1.24 -2.95
CA PHE A 95 -12.12 1.88 -1.68
C PHE A 95 -12.88 3.19 -1.91
N ILE A 96 -12.44 4.03 -2.85
CA ILE A 96 -13.08 5.31 -3.14
C ILE A 96 -14.50 5.10 -3.67
N ARG A 97 -14.72 4.13 -4.55
CA ARG A 97 -16.08 3.82 -5.02
C ARG A 97 -17.01 3.45 -3.89
N GLN A 98 -16.53 2.68 -2.92
CA GLN A 98 -17.35 2.30 -1.78
C GLN A 98 -17.61 3.47 -0.83
N LEU A 99 -16.59 4.32 -0.62
CA LEU A 99 -16.77 5.55 0.16
C LEU A 99 -17.79 6.48 -0.48
N ASP A 100 -17.76 6.63 -1.80
CA ASP A 100 -18.74 7.42 -2.55
C ASP A 100 -20.17 6.93 -2.30
N ARG A 101 -20.37 5.62 -2.24
CA ARG A 101 -21.68 5.01 -1.94
C ARG A 101 -22.16 5.35 -0.53
N GLU A 102 -21.23 5.53 0.39
CA GLU A 102 -21.52 5.90 1.78
C GLU A 102 -21.64 7.41 1.97
N GLY A 103 -21.45 8.20 0.90
CA GLY A 103 -21.49 9.65 0.96
C GLY A 103 -20.26 10.27 1.60
N GLU A 104 -19.15 9.53 1.64
CA GLU A 104 -17.91 9.98 2.26
C GLU A 104 -16.86 10.34 1.22
N VAL A 105 -15.99 11.30 1.56
CA VAL A 105 -14.91 11.78 0.70
C VAL A 105 -13.58 11.45 1.36
N TYR A 106 -12.67 10.85 0.58
CA TYR A 106 -11.29 10.65 1.01
C TYR A 106 -10.42 11.79 0.46
N GLU A 107 -9.61 12.38 1.32
CA GLU A 107 -8.61 13.38 0.92
C GLU A 107 -7.21 12.74 1.00
N PRO A 108 -6.41 12.77 -0.08
CA PRO A 108 -5.07 12.17 -0.06
C PRO A 108 -4.18 12.87 0.96
N GLN A 109 -3.41 12.07 1.70
CA GLN A 109 -2.54 12.56 2.76
C GLN A 109 -1.06 12.47 2.39
N TYR A 110 -0.69 11.56 1.51
CA TYR A 110 0.71 11.26 1.16
C TYR A 110 1.02 11.54 -0.29
N ILE A 111 0.13 11.15 -1.22
CA ILE A 111 0.26 11.55 -2.63
C ILE A 111 -0.34 12.94 -2.83
N THR A 112 0.05 13.62 -3.91
CA THR A 112 -0.52 14.92 -4.24
C THR A 112 -1.97 14.78 -4.71
N GLU A 113 -2.75 15.83 -4.61
CA GLU A 113 -4.11 15.85 -5.13
C GLU A 113 -4.13 15.61 -6.64
N ALA A 114 -3.18 16.16 -7.38
CA ALA A 114 -3.06 15.94 -8.81
C ALA A 114 -2.85 14.44 -9.13
N ARG A 115 -1.97 13.76 -8.37
CA ARG A 115 -1.71 12.34 -8.54
C ARG A 115 -2.96 11.50 -8.20
N TYR A 116 -3.65 11.88 -7.13
CA TYR A 116 -4.89 11.23 -6.72
C TYR A 116 -5.97 11.31 -7.82
N LEU A 117 -6.13 12.48 -8.43
CA LEU A 117 -7.08 12.66 -9.53
C LEU A 117 -6.71 11.85 -10.77
N GLU A 118 -5.42 11.66 -11.05
CA GLU A 118 -4.97 10.78 -12.13
C GLU A 118 -5.38 9.33 -11.90
N ILE A 119 -5.34 8.87 -10.65
CA ILE A 119 -5.72 7.49 -10.29
C ILE A 119 -7.22 7.27 -10.49
N LEU A 120 -8.02 8.24 -10.17
CA LEU A 120 -9.46 8.15 -10.33
C LEU A 120 -9.87 8.33 -11.77
#